data_95451edc2dc5a0c303581f83f13683bb
#
_entry.id   95451edc2dc5a0c303581f83f13683bb
#
_cell.length_a   1.000
_cell.length_b   1.000
_cell.length_c   1.000
_cell.angle_alpha   90.00
_cell.angle_beta   90.00
_cell.angle_gamma   90.00
#
_symmetry.space_group_name_H-M   'P 1'
#
loop_
_entity.id
_entity.type
_entity.pdbx_description
1 polymer ?
#
loop_
_entity_poly.entity_id
_entity_poly.type
_entity_poly.pdbx_seq_one_letter_code
_entity_poly.pdbx_strand_id
1 'polypeptide(L)'
;MELFIRIKDGQPFEHPIFGDNFRQAFPDVDTSNLPAEFARFVRVQAPVVGAYEKSRDVSYQLVNGVYTDVFSIEQMTAEEVAAKQQATKDAWAANGFASWTFNETNCVFESPIPYPTDGKDYRWDEPTTSWVEISNA
;
A
#
# COMPACT_ATOMS: atom_id res chain seq x y z
N MET A 1 -6.63 -18.38 -2.53
CA MET A 1 -8.05 -17.98 -2.69
C MET A 1 -8.37 -17.86 -4.16
N GLU A 2 -9.41 -18.56 -4.61
CA GLU A 2 -9.85 -18.47 -6.01
C GLU A 2 -10.65 -17.20 -6.24
N LEU A 3 -10.36 -16.53 -7.36
CA LEU A 3 -11.13 -15.38 -7.85
C LEU A 3 -11.45 -15.58 -9.31
N PHE A 4 -12.60 -15.08 -9.71
CA PHE A 4 -13.05 -15.10 -11.09
C PHE A 4 -13.48 -13.70 -11.50
N ILE A 5 -13.41 -13.40 -12.79
CA ILE A 5 -13.85 -12.12 -13.31
C ILE A 5 -14.71 -12.34 -14.55
N ARG A 6 -15.72 -11.50 -14.72
CA ARG A 6 -16.57 -11.53 -15.90
C ARG A 6 -15.87 -10.86 -17.08
N ILE A 7 -16.08 -11.40 -18.27
CA ILE A 7 -15.56 -10.85 -19.51
C ILE A 7 -16.72 -10.41 -20.38
N LYS A 8 -16.70 -9.17 -20.82
CA LYS A 8 -17.70 -8.61 -21.70
C LYS A 8 -17.01 -7.92 -22.87
N ASP A 9 -17.40 -8.28 -24.09
CA ASP A 9 -16.79 -7.73 -25.30
C ASP A 9 -15.25 -7.91 -25.33
N GLY A 10 -14.79 -9.04 -24.81
CA GLY A 10 -13.37 -9.35 -24.74
C GLY A 10 -12.58 -8.60 -23.66
N GLN A 11 -13.24 -7.87 -22.80
CA GLN A 11 -12.59 -7.07 -21.75
C GLN A 11 -13.13 -7.43 -20.35
N PRO A 12 -12.30 -7.27 -19.31
CA PRO A 12 -12.77 -7.42 -17.94
C PRO A 12 -13.97 -6.52 -17.65
N PHE A 13 -14.94 -7.07 -16.95
CA PHE A 13 -16.18 -6.38 -16.65
C PHE A 13 -16.48 -6.48 -15.15
N GLU A 14 -16.70 -5.35 -14.50
CA GLU A 14 -16.93 -5.25 -13.06
C GLU A 14 -15.69 -5.67 -12.26
N HIS A 15 -15.89 -6.13 -11.04
CA HIS A 15 -14.82 -6.49 -10.12
C HIS A 15 -14.66 -8.01 -10.00
N PRO A 16 -13.48 -8.49 -9.59
CA PRO A 16 -13.30 -9.91 -9.33
C PRO A 16 -14.28 -10.42 -8.27
N ILE A 17 -14.68 -11.65 -8.40
CA ILE A 17 -15.67 -12.31 -7.54
C ILE A 17 -14.97 -13.47 -6.81
N PHE A 18 -15.18 -13.57 -5.50
CA PHE A 18 -14.67 -14.72 -4.73
C PHE A 18 -15.28 -16.01 -5.25
N GLY A 19 -14.46 -17.09 -5.27
CA GLY A 19 -14.86 -18.37 -5.82
C GLY A 19 -16.17 -18.91 -5.28
N ASP A 20 -16.38 -18.83 -3.97
CA ASP A 20 -17.62 -19.32 -3.35
C ASP A 20 -18.83 -18.48 -3.78
N ASN A 21 -18.68 -17.18 -3.84
CA ASN A 21 -19.74 -16.26 -4.31
C ASN A 21 -20.03 -16.50 -5.79
N PHE A 22 -18.99 -16.75 -6.58
CA PHE A 22 -19.14 -17.06 -8.00
C PHE A 22 -19.97 -18.33 -8.22
N ARG A 23 -19.69 -19.38 -7.47
CA ARG A 23 -20.40 -20.67 -7.58
C ARG A 23 -21.85 -20.53 -7.16
N GLN A 24 -22.15 -19.66 -6.21
CA GLN A 24 -23.53 -19.38 -5.80
C GLN A 24 -24.29 -18.60 -6.88
N ALA A 25 -23.64 -17.61 -7.48
CA ALA A 25 -24.25 -16.77 -8.50
C ALA A 25 -24.42 -17.49 -9.83
N PHE A 26 -23.48 -18.37 -10.17
CA PHE A 26 -23.43 -19.07 -11.47
C PHE A 26 -23.25 -20.58 -11.24
N PRO A 27 -24.26 -21.26 -10.68
CA PRO A 27 -24.10 -22.68 -10.30
C PRO A 27 -23.92 -23.62 -11.47
N ASP A 28 -24.34 -23.23 -12.68
CA ASP A 28 -24.24 -24.06 -13.87
C ASP A 28 -22.92 -23.89 -14.62
N VAL A 29 -22.04 -23.01 -14.17
CA VAL A 29 -20.74 -22.77 -14.80
C VAL A 29 -19.71 -23.76 -14.28
N ASP A 30 -19.04 -24.47 -15.19
CA ASP A 30 -17.94 -25.37 -14.87
C ASP A 30 -16.65 -24.55 -14.66
N THR A 31 -16.20 -24.45 -13.40
CA THR A 31 -15.01 -23.67 -13.07
C THR A 31 -13.70 -24.33 -13.51
N SER A 32 -13.74 -25.58 -13.93
CA SER A 32 -12.56 -26.24 -14.50
C SER A 32 -12.44 -25.98 -16.02
N ASN A 33 -13.49 -25.48 -16.65
CA ASN A 33 -13.53 -25.19 -18.07
C ASN A 33 -14.43 -23.97 -18.31
N LEU A 34 -13.92 -22.79 -17.98
CA LEU A 34 -14.70 -21.57 -18.01
C LEU A 34 -15.11 -21.18 -19.43
N PRO A 35 -16.39 -20.79 -19.65
CA PRO A 35 -16.79 -20.20 -20.92
C PRO A 35 -16.14 -18.82 -21.12
N ALA A 36 -16.25 -18.30 -22.34
CA ALA A 36 -15.58 -17.04 -22.71
C ALA A 36 -16.03 -15.81 -21.90
N GLU A 37 -17.21 -15.87 -21.27
CA GLU A 37 -17.75 -14.78 -20.46
C GLU A 37 -17.12 -14.68 -19.08
N PHE A 38 -16.28 -15.65 -18.72
CA PHE A 38 -15.62 -15.67 -17.40
C PHE A 38 -14.16 -16.07 -17.55
N ALA A 39 -13.34 -15.60 -16.62
CA ALA A 39 -11.94 -15.96 -16.57
C ALA A 39 -11.46 -16.05 -15.11
N ARG A 40 -10.35 -16.74 -14.91
CA ARG A 40 -9.68 -16.76 -13.61
C ARG A 40 -8.99 -15.41 -13.40
N PHE A 41 -8.98 -14.98 -12.14
CA PHE A 41 -8.33 -13.75 -11.73
C PHE A 41 -7.33 -14.06 -10.61
N VAL A 42 -6.14 -13.46 -10.70
CA VAL A 42 -5.12 -13.56 -9.66
C VAL A 42 -4.88 -12.16 -9.10
N ARG A 43 -5.08 -12.01 -7.78
CA ARG A 43 -4.87 -10.73 -7.11
C ARG A 43 -3.38 -10.47 -6.97
N VAL A 44 -2.96 -9.28 -7.36
CA VAL A 44 -1.59 -8.81 -7.18
C VAL A 44 -1.60 -7.76 -6.08
N GLN A 45 -0.65 -7.88 -5.15
CA GLN A 45 -0.51 -6.91 -4.07
C GLN A 45 -0.12 -5.55 -4.63
N ALA A 46 -0.74 -4.49 -4.10
CA ALA A 46 -0.40 -3.12 -4.50
C ALA A 46 1.09 -2.85 -4.24
N PRO A 47 1.80 -2.20 -5.18
CA PRO A 47 3.20 -1.88 -4.95
C PRO A 47 3.36 -0.84 -3.84
N VAL A 48 4.51 -0.88 -3.17
CA VAL A 48 4.87 0.15 -2.20
C VAL A 48 5.15 1.44 -2.97
N VAL A 49 4.45 2.51 -2.60
CA VAL A 49 4.62 3.81 -3.24
C VAL A 49 5.72 4.57 -2.52
N GLY A 50 6.62 5.21 -3.27
CA GLY A 50 7.67 6.05 -2.71
C GLY A 50 7.10 7.28 -2.01
N ALA A 51 7.96 7.99 -1.26
CA ALA A 51 7.53 9.14 -0.46
C ALA A 51 6.82 10.23 -1.28
N TYR A 52 7.22 10.41 -2.53
CA TYR A 52 6.68 11.45 -3.42
C TYR A 52 5.99 10.86 -4.65
N GLU A 53 5.55 9.64 -4.53
CA GLU A 53 4.74 8.98 -5.54
C GLU A 53 3.32 8.79 -5.02
N LYS A 54 2.38 8.70 -5.95
CA LYS A 54 0.99 8.40 -5.58
C LYS A 54 0.43 7.32 -6.48
N SER A 55 -0.34 6.42 -5.88
CA SER A 55 -1.07 5.42 -6.64
C SER A 55 -2.29 6.09 -7.27
N ARG A 56 -2.50 5.88 -8.57
CA ARG A 56 -3.66 6.44 -9.25
C ARG A 56 -4.76 5.42 -9.37
N ASP A 57 -4.71 4.67 -10.46
CA ASP A 57 -5.81 3.80 -10.83
C ASP A 57 -5.41 2.33 -10.80
N VAL A 58 -6.36 1.49 -10.49
CA VAL A 58 -6.23 0.05 -10.64
C VAL A 58 -7.07 -0.35 -11.83
N SER A 59 -6.47 -1.07 -12.77
CA SER A 59 -7.19 -1.69 -13.88
C SER A 59 -7.02 -3.19 -13.81
N TYR A 60 -7.85 -3.93 -14.52
CA TYR A 60 -7.75 -5.38 -14.62
C TYR A 60 -7.34 -5.72 -16.04
N GLN A 61 -6.23 -6.42 -16.21
CA GLN A 61 -5.67 -6.69 -17.52
C GLN A 61 -5.16 -8.12 -17.61
N LEU A 62 -5.11 -8.65 -18.83
CA LEU A 62 -4.53 -9.93 -19.09
C LEU A 62 -3.00 -9.80 -19.14
N VAL A 63 -2.33 -10.45 -18.20
CA VAL A 63 -0.87 -10.44 -18.08
C VAL A 63 -0.38 -11.89 -18.03
N ASN A 64 0.46 -12.28 -18.96
CA ASN A 64 1.00 -13.64 -19.04
C ASN A 64 -0.09 -14.73 -18.98
N GLY A 65 -1.21 -14.50 -19.66
CA GLY A 65 -2.31 -15.47 -19.76
C GLY A 65 -3.29 -15.47 -18.59
N VAL A 66 -3.14 -14.59 -17.63
CA VAL A 66 -4.02 -14.49 -16.44
C VAL A 66 -4.49 -13.06 -16.27
N TYR A 67 -5.77 -12.88 -15.92
CA TYR A 67 -6.27 -11.57 -15.56
C TYR A 67 -5.80 -11.21 -14.14
N THR A 68 -5.36 -9.98 -13.96
CA THR A 68 -4.77 -9.53 -12.70
C THR A 68 -4.94 -8.03 -12.53
N ASP A 69 -4.75 -7.56 -11.29
CA ASP A 69 -4.65 -6.13 -11.00
C ASP A 69 -3.43 -5.54 -11.70
N VAL A 70 -3.59 -4.37 -12.30
CA VAL A 70 -2.47 -3.58 -12.83
C VAL A 70 -2.57 -2.19 -12.21
N PHE A 71 -1.52 -1.79 -11.50
CA PHE A 71 -1.45 -0.54 -10.77
C PHE A 71 -0.69 0.50 -11.57
N SER A 72 -1.15 1.74 -11.55
CA SER A 72 -0.41 2.86 -12.08
C SER A 72 0.07 3.76 -10.94
N ILE A 73 1.33 4.23 -11.05
CA ILE A 73 1.95 5.11 -10.08
C ILE A 73 2.32 6.42 -10.79
N GLU A 74 2.01 7.54 -10.17
CA GLU A 74 2.33 8.87 -10.69
C GLU A 74 3.24 9.60 -9.70
N GLN A 75 4.19 10.33 -10.24
CA GLN A 75 5.04 11.20 -9.43
C GLN A 75 4.24 12.41 -8.96
N MET A 76 4.43 12.82 -7.71
CA MET A 76 3.84 14.05 -7.22
C MET A 76 4.41 15.27 -7.94
N THR A 77 3.58 16.29 -8.13
CA THR A 77 4.06 17.58 -8.65
C THR A 77 4.92 18.27 -7.59
N ALA A 78 5.69 19.27 -8.01
CA ALA A 78 6.49 20.06 -7.08
C ALA A 78 5.64 20.70 -5.98
N GLU A 79 4.42 21.14 -6.32
CA GLU A 79 3.49 21.71 -5.33
C GLU A 79 3.01 20.65 -4.34
N GLU A 80 2.71 19.46 -4.82
CA GLU A 80 2.29 18.34 -3.96
C GLU A 80 3.42 17.91 -3.03
N VAL A 81 4.65 17.86 -3.52
CA VAL A 81 5.84 17.53 -2.72
C VAL A 81 6.00 18.57 -1.61
N ALA A 82 5.95 19.87 -1.95
CA ALA A 82 6.10 20.94 -0.97
C ALA A 82 5.01 20.90 0.09
N ALA A 83 3.76 20.64 -0.31
CA ALA A 83 2.64 20.55 0.62
C ALA A 83 2.79 19.37 1.57
N LYS A 84 3.24 18.21 1.07
CA LYS A 84 3.47 17.02 1.90
C LYS A 84 4.60 17.26 2.91
N GLN A 85 5.70 17.85 2.47
CA GLN A 85 6.82 18.19 3.35
C GLN A 85 6.38 19.15 4.46
N GLN A 86 5.64 20.18 4.11
CA GLN A 86 5.16 21.16 5.09
C GLN A 86 4.18 20.52 6.09
N ALA A 87 3.25 19.69 5.61
CA ALA A 87 2.31 18.99 6.48
C ALA A 87 3.03 18.05 7.44
N THR A 88 4.08 17.39 6.98
CA THR A 88 4.91 16.50 7.82
C THR A 88 5.62 17.30 8.90
N LYS A 89 6.20 18.44 8.55
CA LYS A 89 6.89 19.32 9.49
C LYS A 89 5.91 19.90 10.55
N ASP A 90 4.74 20.32 10.11
CA ASP A 90 3.72 20.86 11.00
C ASP A 90 3.22 19.80 12.00
N ALA A 91 2.97 18.59 11.51
CA ALA A 91 2.55 17.48 12.37
C ALA A 91 3.65 17.10 13.37
N TRP A 92 4.91 17.12 12.94
CA TRP A 92 6.03 16.79 13.81
C TRP A 92 6.26 17.82 14.90
N ALA A 93 6.00 19.08 14.61
CA ALA A 93 6.19 20.17 15.58
C ALA A 93 5.40 19.93 16.88
N ALA A 94 4.27 19.23 16.80
CA ALA A 94 3.45 18.90 17.96
C ALA A 94 4.14 17.93 18.93
N ASN A 95 5.15 17.16 18.47
CA ASN A 95 5.87 16.21 19.31
C ASN A 95 6.90 16.88 20.24
N GLY A 96 7.38 18.07 19.88
CA GLY A 96 8.41 18.75 20.63
C GLY A 96 9.79 18.12 20.56
N PHE A 97 10.05 17.27 19.57
CA PHE A 97 11.33 16.59 19.40
C PHE A 97 12.26 17.40 18.49
N ALA A 98 12.75 18.54 19.01
CA ALA A 98 13.54 19.49 18.24
C ALA A 98 14.88 18.94 17.76
N SER A 99 15.41 17.88 18.40
CA SER A 99 16.69 17.28 18.02
C SER A 99 16.61 16.40 16.78
N TRP A 100 15.40 15.99 16.37
CA TRP A 100 15.21 15.14 15.19
C TRP A 100 15.38 15.95 13.92
N THR A 101 15.91 15.33 12.88
CA THR A 101 16.22 15.96 11.61
C THR A 101 15.26 15.50 10.52
N PHE A 102 14.78 16.43 9.70
CA PHE A 102 13.90 16.10 8.58
C PHE A 102 14.71 15.55 7.41
N ASN A 103 14.34 14.36 6.95
CA ASN A 103 14.92 13.75 5.76
C ASN A 103 14.02 14.06 4.56
N GLU A 104 14.48 14.93 3.68
CA GLU A 104 13.72 15.36 2.50
C GLU A 104 13.51 14.23 1.50
N THR A 105 14.44 13.30 1.41
CA THR A 105 14.36 12.18 0.47
C THR A 105 13.18 11.27 0.77
N ASN A 106 12.95 10.99 2.06
CA ASN A 106 11.93 10.05 2.52
C ASN A 106 10.72 10.73 3.13
N CYS A 107 10.75 12.06 3.31
CA CYS A 107 9.70 12.85 3.95
C CYS A 107 9.38 12.35 5.38
N VAL A 108 10.42 12.05 6.14
CA VAL A 108 10.30 11.59 7.52
C VAL A 108 11.31 12.31 8.41
N PHE A 109 11.02 12.37 9.71
CA PHE A 109 11.99 12.84 10.69
C PHE A 109 12.80 11.67 11.24
N GLU A 110 14.07 11.90 11.44
CA GLU A 110 15.00 10.88 11.93
C GLU A 110 15.60 11.32 13.26
N SER A 111 15.69 10.38 14.20
CA SER A 111 16.34 10.63 15.49
C SER A 111 17.84 10.79 15.31
N PRO A 112 18.51 11.60 16.15
CA PRO A 112 19.96 11.68 16.11
C PRO A 112 20.66 10.39 16.51
N ILE A 113 19.96 9.50 17.22
CA ILE A 113 20.47 8.20 17.65
C ILE A 113 19.54 7.12 17.13
N PRO A 114 20.03 6.08 16.43
CA PRO A 114 19.19 5.01 15.92
C PRO A 114 18.43 4.29 17.04
N TYR A 115 17.22 3.80 16.70
CA TYR A 115 16.43 2.99 17.63
C TYR A 115 17.21 1.72 17.99
N PRO A 116 17.29 1.36 19.30
CA PRO A 116 18.02 0.16 19.70
C PRO A 116 17.47 -1.12 19.06
N THR A 117 18.36 -2.06 18.77
CA THR A 117 18.04 -3.31 18.09
C THR A 117 18.13 -4.53 18.98
N ASP A 118 18.00 -4.34 20.30
CA ASP A 118 18.09 -5.42 21.27
C ASP A 118 16.77 -6.14 21.56
N GLY A 119 15.70 -5.77 20.83
CA GLY A 119 14.38 -6.40 20.98
C GLY A 119 13.53 -5.82 22.12
N LYS A 120 14.04 -4.84 22.83
CA LYS A 120 13.29 -4.16 23.90
C LYS A 120 12.55 -2.95 23.35
N ASP A 121 11.58 -2.47 24.12
CA ASP A 121 10.80 -1.29 23.76
C ASP A 121 11.38 -0.04 24.39
N TYR A 122 11.45 1.04 23.61
CA TYR A 122 12.03 2.31 24.04
C TYR A 122 11.12 3.46 23.66
N ARG A 123 11.23 4.55 24.42
CA ARG A 123 10.64 5.85 24.06
C ARG A 123 11.73 6.89 23.95
N TRP A 124 11.50 7.89 23.11
CA TRP A 124 12.45 8.98 22.98
C TRP A 124 12.33 9.97 24.15
N ASP A 125 13.47 10.34 24.72
CA ASP A 125 13.55 11.34 25.77
C ASP A 125 14.32 12.55 25.24
N GLU A 126 13.58 13.60 24.88
CA GLU A 126 14.18 14.79 24.28
C GLU A 126 15.15 15.51 25.22
N PRO A 127 14.83 15.70 26.54
CA PRO A 127 15.78 16.37 27.44
C PRO A 127 17.17 15.72 27.48
N THR A 128 17.25 14.40 27.42
CA THR A 128 18.53 13.68 27.42
C THR A 128 18.99 13.28 26.03
N THR A 129 18.18 13.56 24.99
CA THR A 129 18.43 13.16 23.60
C THR A 129 18.84 11.68 23.49
N SER A 130 18.04 10.81 24.09
CA SER A 130 18.33 9.38 24.15
C SER A 130 17.05 8.54 24.15
N TRP A 131 17.23 7.27 23.80
CA TRP A 131 16.18 6.26 23.91
C TRP A 131 16.16 5.72 25.34
N VAL A 132 14.99 5.75 25.97
CA VAL A 132 14.79 5.25 27.33
C VAL A 132 13.91 4.03 27.31
N GLU A 133 14.37 2.94 27.92
CA GLU A 133 13.62 1.69 27.94
C GLU A 133 12.27 1.87 28.66
N ILE A 134 11.23 1.32 28.04
CA ILE A 134 9.90 1.29 28.63
C ILE A 134 9.84 0.06 29.53
N SER A 135 9.64 0.30 30.85
CA SER A 135 9.53 -0.79 31.79
C SER A 135 8.09 -1.35 31.77
N ASN A 136 8.00 -2.66 31.48
CA ASN A 136 6.74 -3.42 31.52
C ASN A 136 6.61 -4.05 32.91
N ALA A 137 6.51 -3.24 33.91
CA ALA A 137 6.33 -3.74 35.26
C ALA A 137 4.87 -4.07 35.56
#